data_291c32eea659b11849747598eda140c2
#
_entry.id   291c32eea659b11849747598eda140c2
#
_cell.length_a   1.000
_cell.length_b   1.000
_cell.length_c   1.000
_cell.angle_alpha   90.00
_cell.angle_beta   90.00
_cell.angle_gamma   90.00
#
_symmetry.space_group_name_H-M   'P 1'
#
loop_
_entity.id
_entity.type
_entity.pdbx_description
1 polymer ?
#
loop_
_entity_poly.entity_id
_entity_poly.type
_entity_poly.pdbx_seq_one_letter_code
_entity_poly.pdbx_strand_id
1 'polypeptide(L)'
;SPGHWFYKEWIRKAAERNMLYLHFTMDDNLSLDEKIKARYEGMYSGVFYDRYIRGLWTVAEGLIYTMFNKDYHVVPSVPRDYEEYLISCDYGTLNPTSAGLWGLCEGKWYRVREYYYNGRKERYQRTDEEHYAAIEELAGDLSIRKIIVDPSAASFIEVIRRHDRFMVEQASNRVLDGIRDVATQLNAGDIFFCDCCTDCIREFGLYRWDEKAAEDRPLKTDDHAMDDTRYFVRAAFQPSRFSF
;
A
#
# COMPACT_ATOMS: atom_id res chain seq x y z
N SER A 1 -12.57 -10.51 -11.12
CA SER A 1 -13.53 -11.10 -10.16
C SER A 1 -14.70 -11.75 -10.87
N PRO A 2 -15.49 -12.63 -10.21
CA PRO A 2 -16.71 -13.22 -10.74
C PRO A 2 -17.79 -12.20 -11.12
N GLY A 3 -17.68 -10.99 -10.60
CA GLY A 3 -18.53 -9.84 -10.95
C GLY A 3 -18.31 -9.28 -12.35
N HIS A 4 -17.18 -9.58 -12.98
CA HIS A 4 -16.83 -9.07 -14.29
C HIS A 4 -17.78 -9.59 -15.38
N TRP A 5 -18.20 -8.70 -16.28
CA TRP A 5 -19.17 -9.05 -17.34
C TRP A 5 -18.74 -10.25 -18.18
N PHE A 6 -17.44 -10.35 -18.53
CA PHE A 6 -16.92 -11.46 -19.34
C PHE A 6 -17.07 -12.80 -18.64
N TYR A 7 -16.79 -12.88 -17.31
CA TYR A 7 -17.04 -14.09 -16.54
C TYR A 7 -18.53 -14.49 -16.55
N LYS A 8 -19.42 -13.53 -16.27
CA LYS A 8 -20.86 -13.76 -16.19
C LYS A 8 -21.46 -14.22 -17.52
N GLU A 9 -21.06 -13.57 -18.62
CA GLU A 9 -21.67 -13.80 -19.92
C GLU A 9 -20.99 -14.91 -20.72
N TRP A 10 -19.71 -15.17 -20.48
CA TRP A 10 -18.96 -16.14 -21.27
C TRP A 10 -18.50 -17.33 -20.46
N ILE A 11 -17.68 -17.13 -19.44
CA ILE A 11 -17.07 -18.25 -18.71
C ILE A 11 -18.14 -19.10 -18.00
N ARG A 12 -19.00 -18.46 -17.19
CA ARG A 12 -20.05 -19.17 -16.45
C ARG A 12 -21.08 -19.83 -17.35
N LYS A 13 -21.32 -19.28 -18.53
CA LYS A 13 -22.27 -19.80 -19.51
C LYS A 13 -21.61 -20.61 -20.65
N ALA A 14 -20.36 -21.04 -20.47
CA ALA A 14 -19.60 -21.71 -21.52
C ALA A 14 -20.32 -22.92 -22.11
N ALA A 15 -20.89 -23.77 -21.26
CA ALA A 15 -21.69 -24.96 -21.70
C ALA A 15 -22.95 -24.55 -22.46
N GLU A 16 -23.71 -23.56 -21.97
CA GLU A 16 -24.93 -23.07 -22.62
C GLU A 16 -24.65 -22.46 -24.01
N ARG A 17 -23.48 -21.85 -24.15
CA ARG A 17 -23.03 -21.21 -25.39
C ARG A 17 -22.26 -22.14 -26.33
N ASN A 18 -22.16 -23.42 -26.01
CA ASN A 18 -21.33 -24.40 -26.71
C ASN A 18 -19.89 -23.90 -26.92
N MET A 19 -19.31 -23.28 -25.89
CA MET A 19 -17.99 -22.67 -25.91
C MET A 19 -17.00 -23.55 -25.15
N LEU A 20 -15.83 -23.80 -25.73
CA LEU A 20 -14.71 -24.44 -25.06
C LEU A 20 -14.03 -23.43 -24.13
N TYR A 21 -14.07 -23.70 -22.84
CA TYR A 21 -13.27 -22.95 -21.83
C TYR A 21 -12.12 -23.82 -21.37
N LEU A 22 -10.90 -23.34 -21.62
CA LEU A 22 -9.67 -23.98 -21.17
C LEU A 22 -9.01 -23.13 -20.07
N HIS A 23 -8.63 -23.77 -18.99
CA HIS A 23 -7.93 -23.17 -17.88
C HIS A 23 -6.51 -23.72 -17.82
N PHE A 24 -5.53 -22.82 -17.88
CA PHE A 24 -4.11 -23.15 -17.79
C PHE A 24 -3.46 -22.38 -16.64
N THR A 25 -2.57 -23.04 -15.94
CA THR A 25 -1.73 -22.46 -14.89
C THR A 25 -0.25 -22.54 -15.28
N MET A 26 0.63 -22.05 -14.43
CA MET A 26 2.07 -22.23 -14.64
C MET A 26 2.50 -23.70 -14.62
N ASP A 27 1.75 -24.56 -13.92
CA ASP A 27 2.06 -25.99 -13.82
C ASP A 27 1.81 -26.73 -15.12
N ASP A 28 0.91 -26.22 -15.96
CA ASP A 28 0.64 -26.77 -17.29
C ASP A 28 1.75 -26.40 -18.31
N ASN A 29 2.64 -25.46 -17.96
CA ASN A 29 3.74 -25.03 -18.82
C ASN A 29 5.03 -25.78 -18.48
N LEU A 30 5.27 -26.89 -19.17
CA LEU A 30 6.44 -27.76 -18.96
C LEU A 30 7.79 -27.07 -19.25
N SER A 31 7.79 -25.90 -19.89
CA SER A 31 9.01 -25.12 -20.17
C SER A 31 9.43 -24.20 -19.03
N LEU A 32 8.60 -24.04 -18.00
CA LEU A 32 8.95 -23.21 -16.84
C LEU A 32 9.78 -23.97 -15.84
N ASP A 33 10.94 -23.40 -15.50
CA ASP A 33 11.82 -23.86 -14.41
C ASP A 33 11.12 -23.66 -13.05
N GLU A 34 11.31 -24.60 -12.14
CA GLU A 34 10.76 -24.54 -10.77
C GLU A 34 11.20 -23.28 -10.00
N LYS A 35 12.41 -22.75 -10.27
CA LYS A 35 12.87 -21.50 -9.67
C LYS A 35 12.04 -20.29 -10.16
N ILE A 36 11.65 -20.29 -11.44
CA ILE A 36 10.80 -19.26 -12.01
C ILE A 36 9.40 -19.35 -11.41
N LYS A 37 8.83 -20.56 -11.29
CA LYS A 37 7.54 -20.80 -10.66
C LYS A 37 7.54 -20.31 -9.22
N ALA A 38 8.50 -20.74 -8.40
CA ALA A 38 8.64 -20.35 -7.00
C ALA A 38 8.79 -18.83 -6.84
N ARG A 39 9.49 -18.16 -7.76
CA ARG A 39 9.59 -16.69 -7.77
C ARG A 39 8.24 -16.02 -7.96
N TYR A 40 7.45 -16.48 -8.95
CA TYR A 40 6.11 -15.91 -9.19
C TYR A 40 5.15 -16.23 -8.04
N GLU A 41 5.19 -17.42 -7.50
CA GLU A 41 4.39 -17.81 -6.32
C GLU A 41 4.71 -16.94 -5.10
N GLY A 42 5.98 -16.64 -4.86
CA GLY A 42 6.41 -15.77 -3.77
C GLY A 42 6.03 -14.28 -3.94
N MET A 43 5.71 -13.84 -5.19
CA MET A 43 5.33 -12.45 -5.45
C MET A 43 3.88 -12.12 -5.06
N TYR A 44 3.02 -13.12 -4.94
CA TYR A 44 1.58 -12.92 -4.72
C TYR A 44 1.09 -13.66 -3.49
N SER A 45 0.02 -13.15 -2.88
CA SER A 45 -0.67 -13.78 -1.75
C SER A 45 -2.16 -13.45 -1.79
N GLY A 46 -2.95 -14.20 -1.01
CA GLY A 46 -4.40 -14.02 -0.92
C GLY A 46 -5.09 -14.06 -2.28
N VAL A 47 -6.04 -13.15 -2.50
CA VAL A 47 -6.81 -13.07 -3.74
C VAL A 47 -5.96 -12.88 -5.00
N PHE A 48 -4.80 -12.23 -4.87
CA PHE A 48 -3.89 -12.02 -6.01
C PHE A 48 -3.17 -13.30 -6.40
N TYR A 49 -2.80 -14.15 -5.42
CA TYR A 49 -2.28 -15.48 -5.70
C TYR A 49 -3.29 -16.35 -6.43
N ASP A 50 -4.53 -16.39 -5.93
CA ASP A 50 -5.59 -17.14 -6.57
C ASP A 50 -5.85 -16.72 -8.03
N ARG A 51 -5.81 -15.40 -8.29
CA ARG A 51 -6.09 -14.86 -9.63
C ARG A 51 -4.93 -14.98 -10.60
N TYR A 52 -3.70 -14.65 -10.16
CA TYR A 52 -2.55 -14.52 -11.06
C TYR A 52 -1.73 -15.80 -11.15
N ILE A 53 -1.72 -16.62 -10.10
CA ILE A 53 -0.99 -17.89 -10.07
C ILE A 53 -1.93 -19.04 -10.41
N ARG A 54 -3.07 -19.14 -9.72
CA ARG A 54 -4.03 -20.23 -9.91
C ARG A 54 -5.06 -19.96 -11.02
N GLY A 55 -5.11 -18.75 -11.58
CA GLY A 55 -6.03 -18.37 -12.67
C GLY A 55 -7.51 -18.37 -12.26
N LEU A 56 -7.82 -18.27 -10.97
CA LEU A 56 -9.17 -18.40 -10.46
C LEU A 56 -9.95 -17.07 -10.56
N TRP A 57 -11.23 -17.18 -10.85
CA TRP A 57 -12.19 -16.08 -10.78
C TRP A 57 -12.76 -15.98 -9.36
N THR A 58 -12.01 -15.41 -8.43
CA THR A 58 -12.39 -15.29 -7.01
C THR A 58 -12.83 -13.89 -6.65
N VAL A 59 -13.66 -13.77 -5.61
CA VAL A 59 -14.03 -12.51 -4.98
C VAL A 59 -12.93 -12.14 -3.97
N ALA A 60 -12.66 -10.84 -3.84
CA ALA A 60 -11.79 -10.36 -2.79
C ALA A 60 -12.61 -10.20 -1.50
N GLU A 61 -12.30 -10.97 -0.48
CA GLU A 61 -13.01 -11.02 0.80
C GLU A 61 -12.06 -10.99 1.99
N GLY A 62 -12.55 -10.54 3.13
CA GLY A 62 -11.79 -10.52 4.37
C GLY A 62 -10.67 -9.47 4.42
N LEU A 63 -9.62 -9.75 5.17
CA LEU A 63 -8.45 -8.88 5.29
C LEU A 63 -7.65 -8.80 3.99
N ILE A 64 -7.14 -7.60 3.70
CA ILE A 64 -6.36 -7.35 2.48
C ILE A 64 -4.93 -7.88 2.66
N TYR A 65 -4.27 -7.56 3.77
CA TYR A 65 -2.87 -7.95 4.03
C TYR A 65 -2.80 -9.14 4.98
N THR A 66 -3.30 -10.30 4.55
CA THR A 66 -3.27 -11.54 5.35
C THR A 66 -1.87 -12.07 5.64
N MET A 67 -0.86 -11.64 4.86
CA MET A 67 0.55 -11.96 5.04
C MET A 67 1.23 -11.13 6.12
N PHE A 68 0.62 -10.01 6.58
CA PHE A 68 1.20 -9.19 7.64
C PHE A 68 1.23 -9.98 8.95
N ASN A 69 2.44 -10.23 9.44
CA ASN A 69 2.69 -10.92 10.70
C ASN A 69 3.40 -9.97 11.66
N LYS A 70 2.78 -9.66 12.80
CA LYS A 70 3.36 -8.75 13.80
C LYS A 70 4.69 -9.24 14.34
N ASP A 71 4.85 -10.53 14.55
CA ASP A 71 6.07 -11.12 15.11
C ASP A 71 7.27 -11.03 14.14
N TYR A 72 7.00 -10.81 12.86
CA TYR A 72 8.02 -10.70 11.82
C TYR A 72 8.19 -9.27 11.29
N HIS A 73 7.08 -8.58 10.98
CA HIS A 73 7.12 -7.28 10.33
C HIS A 73 7.21 -6.09 11.31
N VAL A 74 6.89 -6.30 12.61
CA VAL A 74 7.02 -5.26 13.62
C VAL A 74 8.33 -5.45 14.35
N VAL A 75 9.13 -4.39 14.39
CA VAL A 75 10.48 -4.40 14.98
C VAL A 75 10.59 -3.33 16.06
N PRO A 76 11.49 -3.50 17.05
CA PRO A 76 11.72 -2.46 18.05
C PRO A 76 12.17 -1.14 17.43
N SER A 77 11.70 -0.04 18.03
CA SER A 77 12.10 1.34 17.69
C SER A 77 13.50 1.65 18.26
N VAL A 78 14.52 1.07 17.66
CA VAL A 78 15.92 1.28 18.04
C VAL A 78 16.64 2.11 16.98
N PRO A 79 17.66 2.90 17.34
CA PRO A 79 18.48 3.61 16.37
C PRO A 79 19.12 2.66 15.34
N ARG A 80 19.08 3.06 14.08
CA ARG A 80 19.74 2.40 12.94
C ARG A 80 20.41 3.46 12.08
N ASP A 81 21.44 3.10 11.36
CA ASP A 81 22.10 3.98 10.40
C ASP A 81 21.30 3.98 9.09
N TYR A 82 20.33 4.89 9.00
CA TYR A 82 19.50 5.02 7.82
C TYR A 82 20.20 5.86 6.74
N GLU A 83 20.26 5.30 5.53
CA GLU A 83 20.92 5.88 4.35
C GLU A 83 20.07 6.98 3.70
N GLU A 84 18.75 6.86 3.79
CA GLU A 84 17.78 7.75 3.14
C GLU A 84 16.49 7.82 3.96
N TYR A 85 15.83 8.99 3.91
CA TYR A 85 14.51 9.18 4.52
C TYR A 85 13.48 9.70 3.53
N LEU A 86 12.27 9.12 3.59
CA LEU A 86 11.08 9.55 2.87
C LEU A 86 9.92 9.78 3.86
N ILE A 87 8.96 10.62 3.48
CA ILE A 87 7.67 10.71 4.17
C ILE A 87 6.57 10.39 3.16
N SER A 88 5.61 9.56 3.55
CA SER A 88 4.33 9.38 2.83
C SER A 88 3.21 9.99 3.64
N CYS A 89 2.19 10.54 2.98
CA CYS A 89 1.07 11.18 3.64
C CYS A 89 -0.24 10.94 2.89
N ASP A 90 -1.21 10.36 3.59
CA ASP A 90 -2.63 10.38 3.23
C ASP A 90 -3.29 11.51 4.02
N TYR A 91 -3.68 12.58 3.32
CA TYR A 91 -4.20 13.79 3.93
C TYR A 91 -5.73 13.79 4.00
N GLY A 92 -6.26 13.99 5.18
CA GLY A 92 -7.69 14.14 5.42
C GLY A 92 -8.03 15.40 6.22
N THR A 93 -9.07 16.11 5.83
CA THR A 93 -9.53 17.30 6.59
C THR A 93 -10.33 16.94 7.83
N LEU A 94 -11.35 16.10 7.69
CA LEU A 94 -12.17 15.56 8.79
C LEU A 94 -11.87 14.09 9.03
N ASN A 95 -11.52 13.35 8.00
CA ASN A 95 -11.01 11.99 8.10
C ASN A 95 -9.59 12.04 8.66
N PRO A 96 -9.08 10.94 9.17
CA PRO A 96 -7.70 10.90 9.64
C PRO A 96 -6.70 11.35 8.59
N THR A 97 -5.70 12.12 9.03
CA THR A 97 -4.45 12.32 8.31
C THR A 97 -3.44 11.33 8.84
N SER A 98 -2.85 10.55 7.96
CA SER A 98 -1.77 9.60 8.30
C SER A 98 -0.51 9.98 7.54
N ALA A 99 0.62 10.05 8.25
CA ALA A 99 1.93 10.18 7.62
C ALA A 99 2.95 9.25 8.27
N GLY A 100 3.72 8.57 7.43
CA GLY A 100 4.82 7.70 7.83
C GLY A 100 6.17 8.27 7.47
N LEU A 101 7.09 8.34 8.45
CA LEU A 101 8.50 8.56 8.22
C LEU A 101 9.16 7.22 7.95
N TRP A 102 9.78 7.08 6.80
CA TRP A 102 10.44 5.87 6.33
C TRP A 102 11.94 6.08 6.25
N GLY A 103 12.71 5.08 6.71
CA GLY A 103 14.17 5.08 6.62
C GLY A 103 14.67 3.82 5.91
N LEU A 104 15.62 3.99 4.99
CA LEU A 104 16.31 2.90 4.29
C LEU A 104 17.53 2.47 5.10
N CYS A 105 17.64 1.18 5.41
CA CYS A 105 18.80 0.60 6.07
C CYS A 105 19.06 -0.80 5.52
N GLU A 106 20.27 -1.04 5.03
CA GLU A 106 20.69 -2.34 4.47
C GLU A 106 19.74 -2.88 3.39
N GLY A 107 19.27 -1.99 2.51
CA GLY A 107 18.37 -2.32 1.41
C GLY A 107 16.91 -2.59 1.83
N LYS A 108 16.56 -2.41 3.09
CA LYS A 108 15.21 -2.59 3.63
C LYS A 108 14.66 -1.28 4.15
N TRP A 109 13.36 -1.10 4.00
CA TRP A 109 12.66 0.09 4.46
C TRP A 109 11.95 -0.14 5.78
N TYR A 110 12.07 0.83 6.66
CA TYR A 110 11.45 0.83 7.98
C TYR A 110 10.55 2.05 8.13
N ARG A 111 9.26 1.84 8.50
CA ARG A 111 8.42 2.92 9.00
C ARG A 111 8.89 3.24 10.39
N VAL A 112 9.69 4.31 10.52
CA VAL A 112 10.46 4.63 11.75
C VAL A 112 9.58 5.34 12.77
N ARG A 113 8.72 6.24 12.29
CA ARG A 113 7.77 7.04 13.08
C ARG A 113 6.52 7.29 12.28
N GLU A 114 5.45 7.67 12.97
CA GLU A 114 4.20 8.07 12.32
C GLU A 114 3.61 9.33 12.95
N TYR A 115 2.87 10.05 12.14
CA TYR A 115 1.90 11.05 12.55
C TYR A 115 0.52 10.54 12.14
N TYR A 116 -0.39 10.43 13.12
CA TYR A 116 -1.77 10.03 12.88
C TYR A 116 -2.71 10.95 13.62
N TYR A 117 -3.56 11.68 12.89
CA TYR A 117 -4.48 12.64 13.47
C TYR A 117 -5.90 12.43 12.96
N ASN A 118 -6.83 12.15 13.87
CA ASN A 118 -8.24 11.93 13.55
C ASN A 118 -9.07 13.12 14.04
N GLY A 119 -9.37 14.08 13.16
CA GLY A 119 -10.11 15.30 13.49
C GLY A 119 -11.52 15.05 14.07
N ARG A 120 -12.18 13.95 13.67
CA ARG A 120 -13.49 13.57 14.23
C ARG A 120 -13.38 13.11 15.68
N LYS A 121 -12.36 12.30 16.00
CA LYS A 121 -12.08 11.81 17.35
C LYS A 121 -11.67 12.95 18.29
N GLU A 122 -10.80 13.82 17.79
CA GLU A 122 -10.28 14.99 18.52
C GLU A 122 -11.30 16.14 18.59
N ARG A 123 -12.39 16.09 17.80
CA ARG A 123 -13.39 17.16 17.66
C ARG A 123 -12.79 18.51 17.26
N TYR A 124 -11.68 18.46 16.56
CA TYR A 124 -10.97 19.63 16.06
C TYR A 124 -10.41 19.35 14.68
N GLN A 125 -10.66 20.24 13.74
CA GLN A 125 -10.11 20.17 12.40
C GLN A 125 -8.82 21.00 12.36
N ARG A 126 -7.70 20.36 12.12
CA ARG A 126 -6.43 21.05 11.89
C ARG A 126 -6.43 21.74 10.52
N THR A 127 -5.79 22.90 10.47
CA THR A 127 -5.46 23.59 9.23
C THR A 127 -4.32 22.91 8.50
N ASP A 128 -4.13 23.25 7.22
CA ASP A 128 -3.00 22.75 6.44
C ASP A 128 -1.65 23.11 7.09
N GLU A 129 -1.54 24.32 7.68
CA GLU A 129 -0.35 24.78 8.40
C GLU A 129 -0.09 23.95 9.68
N GLU A 130 -1.12 23.59 10.43
CA GLU A 130 -0.99 22.75 11.61
C GLU A 130 -0.57 21.32 11.26
N HIS A 131 -1.08 20.79 10.14
CA HIS A 131 -0.62 19.52 9.60
C HIS A 131 0.83 19.60 9.10
N TYR A 132 1.19 20.71 8.45
CA TYR A 132 2.57 20.94 8.02
C TYR A 132 3.54 20.99 9.21
N ALA A 133 3.20 21.72 10.26
CA ALA A 133 4.02 21.75 11.49
C ALA A 133 4.21 20.34 12.11
N ALA A 134 3.17 19.51 12.09
CA ALA A 134 3.29 18.12 12.54
C ALA A 134 4.20 17.26 11.63
N ILE A 135 4.22 17.51 10.33
CA ILE A 135 5.17 16.87 9.40
C ILE A 135 6.60 17.36 9.66
N GLU A 136 6.79 18.64 9.97
CA GLU A 136 8.10 19.16 10.38
C GLU A 136 8.60 18.53 11.67
N GLU A 137 7.71 18.34 12.65
CA GLU A 137 8.03 17.65 13.91
C GLU A 137 8.37 16.17 13.65
N LEU A 138 7.60 15.49 12.77
CA LEU A 138 7.86 14.10 12.35
C LEU A 138 9.25 13.97 11.71
N ALA A 139 9.62 14.91 10.85
CA ALA A 139 10.92 14.96 10.17
C ALA A 139 12.06 15.28 11.14
N GLY A 140 11.84 16.20 12.13
CA GLY A 140 12.90 16.70 12.99
C GLY A 140 14.05 17.30 12.17
N ASP A 141 15.29 16.97 12.55
CA ASP A 141 16.51 17.43 11.87
C ASP A 141 16.97 16.52 10.72
N LEU A 142 16.15 15.51 10.36
CA LEU A 142 16.49 14.57 9.30
C LEU A 142 16.39 15.20 7.92
N SER A 143 17.33 14.81 7.04
CA SER A 143 17.27 15.18 5.62
C SER A 143 16.25 14.29 4.89
N ILE A 144 15.06 14.83 4.65
CA ILE A 144 13.99 14.13 3.93
C ILE A 144 14.18 14.35 2.43
N ARG A 145 14.37 13.27 1.68
CA ARG A 145 14.54 13.36 0.22
C ARG A 145 13.30 13.89 -0.48
N LYS A 146 12.10 13.42 -0.08
CA LYS A 146 10.80 13.88 -0.59
C LYS A 146 9.66 13.48 0.33
N ILE A 147 8.55 14.22 0.21
CA ILE A 147 7.26 13.87 0.80
C ILE A 147 6.33 13.41 -0.33
N ILE A 148 5.72 12.23 -0.21
CA ILE A 148 4.75 11.67 -1.15
C ILE A 148 3.35 11.92 -0.58
N VAL A 149 2.52 12.69 -1.29
CA VAL A 149 1.21 13.14 -0.81
C VAL A 149 0.12 12.77 -1.79
N ASP A 150 -1.07 12.41 -1.28
CA ASP A 150 -2.27 12.22 -2.10
C ASP A 150 -2.48 13.42 -3.05
N PRO A 151 -2.60 13.21 -4.38
CA PRO A 151 -2.81 14.30 -5.33
C PRO A 151 -4.12 15.09 -5.09
N SER A 152 -5.11 14.54 -4.37
CA SER A 152 -6.33 15.25 -4.02
C SER A 152 -6.13 16.34 -2.96
N ALA A 153 -5.01 16.29 -2.21
CA ALA A 153 -4.65 17.25 -1.16
C ALA A 153 -3.98 18.52 -1.72
N ALA A 154 -4.58 19.16 -2.73
CA ALA A 154 -3.96 20.25 -3.46
C ALA A 154 -3.57 21.45 -2.58
N SER A 155 -4.40 21.83 -1.58
CA SER A 155 -4.11 22.92 -0.64
C SER A 155 -2.92 22.59 0.25
N PHE A 156 -2.85 21.38 0.78
CA PHE A 156 -1.75 20.92 1.64
C PHE A 156 -0.44 20.82 0.85
N ILE A 157 -0.48 20.32 -0.38
CA ILE A 157 0.68 20.27 -1.30
C ILE A 157 1.23 21.69 -1.53
N GLU A 158 0.33 22.69 -1.69
CA GLU A 158 0.73 24.08 -1.89
C GLU A 158 1.37 24.66 -0.63
N VAL A 159 0.89 24.33 0.56
CA VAL A 159 1.52 24.73 1.84
C VAL A 159 2.93 24.15 1.95
N ILE A 160 3.12 22.86 1.68
CA ILE A 160 4.46 22.24 1.70
C ILE A 160 5.41 22.98 0.73
N ARG A 161 4.95 23.32 -0.46
CA ARG A 161 5.76 24.03 -1.46
C ARG A 161 6.16 25.45 -1.01
N ARG A 162 5.24 26.18 -0.36
CA ARG A 162 5.53 27.54 0.12
C ARG A 162 6.59 27.59 1.21
N HIS A 163 6.64 26.57 2.05
CA HIS A 163 7.67 26.48 3.09
C HIS A 163 9.06 26.12 2.54
N ASP A 164 9.13 25.59 1.31
CA ASP A 164 10.37 25.29 0.56
C ASP A 164 11.42 24.43 1.32
N ARG A 165 10.95 23.72 2.35
CA ARG A 165 11.82 22.81 3.14
C ARG A 165 11.88 21.42 2.52
N PHE A 166 10.78 20.96 1.96
CA PHE A 166 10.63 19.59 1.46
C PHE A 166 10.25 19.56 -0.02
N MET A 167 10.89 18.67 -0.77
CA MET A 167 10.40 18.31 -2.10
C MET A 167 9.11 17.51 -1.97
N VAL A 168 8.04 17.89 -2.67
CA VAL A 168 6.77 17.18 -2.66
C VAL A 168 6.53 16.48 -3.99
N GLU A 169 6.16 15.19 -3.92
CA GLU A 169 5.75 14.36 -5.04
C GLU A 169 4.30 13.90 -4.86
N GLN A 170 3.54 13.93 -5.94
CA GLN A 170 2.16 13.42 -5.90
C GLN A 170 2.15 11.89 -5.99
N ALA A 171 1.39 11.27 -5.10
CA ALA A 171 1.24 9.84 -5.03
C ALA A 171 0.49 9.28 -6.26
N SER A 172 0.70 8.00 -6.52
CA SER A 172 -0.08 7.25 -7.51
C SER A 172 -1.36 6.68 -6.89
N ASN A 173 -2.53 7.09 -7.39
CA ASN A 173 -3.85 6.64 -6.90
C ASN A 173 -4.32 5.30 -7.47
N ARG A 174 -3.43 4.45 -7.99
CA ARG A 174 -3.77 3.10 -8.44
C ARG A 174 -3.92 2.15 -7.25
N VAL A 175 -5.11 2.09 -6.66
CA VAL A 175 -5.37 1.40 -5.38
C VAL A 175 -5.00 -0.08 -5.44
N LEU A 176 -5.55 -0.84 -6.40
CA LEU A 176 -5.31 -2.29 -6.48
C LEU A 176 -3.86 -2.63 -6.81
N ASP A 177 -3.21 -1.85 -7.68
CA ASP A 177 -1.79 -2.02 -7.96
C ASP A 177 -0.95 -1.75 -6.69
N GLY A 178 -1.27 -0.68 -5.95
CA GLY A 178 -0.57 -0.35 -4.71
C GLY A 178 -0.78 -1.41 -3.62
N ILE A 179 -1.98 -1.96 -3.48
CA ILE A 179 -2.24 -3.07 -2.54
C ILE A 179 -1.36 -4.27 -2.90
N ARG A 180 -1.30 -4.64 -4.18
CA ARG A 180 -0.44 -5.74 -4.65
C ARG A 180 1.04 -5.45 -4.38
N ASP A 181 1.49 -4.23 -4.68
CA ASP A 181 2.89 -3.84 -4.50
C ASP A 181 3.30 -3.91 -3.00
N VAL A 182 2.44 -3.44 -2.07
CA VAL A 182 2.67 -3.58 -0.61
C VAL A 182 2.71 -5.06 -0.21
N ALA A 183 1.76 -5.88 -0.69
CA ALA A 183 1.74 -7.31 -0.40
C ALA A 183 3.03 -8.00 -0.86
N THR A 184 3.56 -7.62 -2.03
CA THR A 184 4.83 -8.13 -2.56
C THR A 184 6.00 -7.78 -1.63
N GLN A 185 6.09 -6.52 -1.16
CA GLN A 185 7.19 -6.09 -0.29
C GLN A 185 7.09 -6.71 1.12
N LEU A 186 5.88 -6.92 1.64
CA LEU A 186 5.68 -7.67 2.88
C LEU A 186 6.16 -9.12 2.75
N ASN A 187 5.76 -9.83 1.69
CA ASN A 187 6.20 -11.21 1.45
C ASN A 187 7.72 -11.33 1.25
N ALA A 188 8.33 -10.34 0.61
CA ALA A 188 9.78 -10.31 0.40
C ALA A 188 10.56 -9.98 1.68
N GLY A 189 9.92 -9.38 2.68
CA GLY A 189 10.59 -8.87 3.89
C GLY A 189 11.45 -7.64 3.61
N ASP A 190 10.97 -6.78 2.70
CA ASP A 190 11.66 -5.54 2.29
C ASP A 190 11.11 -4.30 3.01
N ILE A 191 9.96 -4.43 3.70
CA ILE A 191 9.37 -3.36 4.52
C ILE A 191 9.04 -3.84 5.93
N PHE A 192 9.37 -3.00 6.91
CA PHE A 192 9.15 -3.24 8.33
C PHE A 192 8.53 -2.02 9.00
N PHE A 193 7.96 -2.21 10.19
CA PHE A 193 7.28 -1.18 10.95
C PHE A 193 7.84 -1.15 12.37
N CYS A 194 8.31 0.00 12.84
CA CYS A 194 8.71 0.16 14.22
C CYS A 194 7.48 0.09 15.13
N ASP A 195 7.65 -0.50 16.31
CA ASP A 195 6.59 -0.76 17.28
C ASP A 195 5.86 0.51 17.77
N CYS A 196 6.49 1.68 17.63
CA CYS A 196 5.87 2.98 17.89
C CYS A 196 4.82 3.40 16.82
N CYS A 197 4.78 2.76 15.64
CA CYS A 197 3.81 3.04 14.58
C CYS A 197 2.48 2.32 14.86
N THR A 198 1.83 2.65 15.97
CA THR A 198 0.72 1.90 16.55
C THR A 198 -0.55 1.95 15.72
N ASP A 199 -0.85 3.11 15.07
CA ASP A 199 -2.03 3.27 14.22
C ASP A 199 -1.88 2.51 12.90
N CYS A 200 -0.72 2.57 12.27
CA CYS A 200 -0.42 1.77 11.08
C CYS A 200 -0.52 0.27 11.37
N ILE A 201 0.09 -0.20 12.48
CA ILE A 201 0.02 -1.61 12.89
C ILE A 201 -1.41 -2.03 13.20
N ARG A 202 -2.23 -1.15 13.79
CA ARG A 202 -3.65 -1.37 14.04
C ARG A 202 -4.42 -1.55 12.74
N GLU A 203 -4.20 -0.66 11.77
CA GLU A 203 -4.92 -0.68 10.49
C GLU A 203 -4.60 -1.91 9.63
N PHE A 204 -3.40 -2.46 9.69
CA PHE A 204 -3.12 -3.77 9.06
C PHE A 204 -4.08 -4.87 9.50
N GLY A 205 -4.52 -4.85 10.75
CA GLY A 205 -5.50 -5.80 11.29
C GLY A 205 -6.97 -5.49 10.95
N LEU A 206 -7.24 -4.34 10.38
CA LEU A 206 -8.60 -3.86 10.09
C LEU A 206 -8.88 -3.66 8.60
N TYR A 207 -7.86 -3.41 7.80
CA TYR A 207 -7.98 -3.11 6.38
C TYR A 207 -8.50 -4.31 5.59
N ARG A 208 -9.70 -4.15 5.04
CA ARG A 208 -10.43 -5.25 4.40
C ARG A 208 -11.11 -4.85 3.12
N TRP A 209 -11.49 -5.85 2.37
CA TRP A 209 -12.27 -5.69 1.16
C TRP A 209 -13.71 -5.28 1.46
N ASP A 210 -14.29 -4.44 0.58
CA ASP A 210 -15.71 -4.12 0.57
C ASP A 210 -16.47 -5.24 -0.15
N GLU A 211 -16.96 -6.23 0.61
CA GLU A 211 -17.65 -7.41 0.10
C GLU A 211 -18.99 -7.07 -0.60
N LYS A 212 -19.53 -5.86 -0.37
CA LYS A 212 -20.75 -5.38 -1.00
C LYS A 212 -20.51 -4.68 -2.34
N ALA A 213 -19.27 -4.37 -2.66
CA ALA A 213 -18.93 -3.69 -3.88
C ALA A 213 -19.05 -4.63 -5.10
N ALA A 214 -19.47 -4.07 -6.23
CA ALA A 214 -19.52 -4.82 -7.50
C ALA A 214 -18.13 -5.13 -8.06
N GLU A 215 -17.15 -4.29 -7.72
CA GLU A 215 -15.74 -4.43 -8.09
C GLU A 215 -14.89 -4.49 -6.83
N ASP A 216 -13.70 -5.08 -6.95
CA ASP A 216 -12.78 -5.16 -5.83
C ASP A 216 -12.31 -3.76 -5.44
N ARG A 217 -12.60 -3.39 -4.22
CA ARG A 217 -12.10 -2.17 -3.58
C ARG A 217 -11.99 -2.37 -2.09
N PRO A 218 -11.06 -1.67 -1.42
CA PRO A 218 -11.03 -1.66 0.02
C PRO A 218 -12.26 -0.94 0.60
N LEU A 219 -12.66 -1.38 1.79
CA LEU A 219 -13.61 -0.65 2.61
C LEU A 219 -12.96 0.68 3.07
N LYS A 220 -13.68 1.79 2.94
CA LYS A 220 -13.18 3.14 3.25
C LYS A 220 -13.34 3.47 4.74
N THR A 221 -12.74 2.64 5.59
CA THR A 221 -12.65 2.80 7.04
C THR A 221 -11.35 2.17 7.52
N ASP A 222 -10.64 2.82 8.44
CA ASP A 222 -9.35 2.36 8.97
C ASP A 222 -8.36 2.02 7.84
N ASP A 223 -8.25 2.92 6.86
CA ASP A 223 -7.48 2.73 5.63
C ASP A 223 -6.40 3.80 5.40
N HIS A 224 -6.31 4.80 6.26
CA HIS A 224 -5.46 5.97 6.04
C HIS A 224 -3.96 5.67 6.11
N ALA A 225 -3.53 4.90 7.11
CA ALA A 225 -2.14 4.45 7.18
C ALA A 225 -1.82 3.38 6.13
N MET A 226 -2.82 2.66 5.64
CA MET A 226 -2.68 1.74 4.52
C MET A 226 -2.52 2.48 3.19
N ASP A 227 -3.27 3.59 3.02
CA ASP A 227 -3.19 4.43 1.83
C ASP A 227 -1.83 5.14 1.77
N ASP A 228 -1.33 5.73 2.88
CA ASP A 228 0.02 6.32 2.91
C ASP A 228 1.12 5.27 2.71
N THR A 229 0.98 4.06 3.25
CA THR A 229 1.91 2.95 3.01
C THR A 229 1.95 2.55 1.53
N ARG A 230 0.80 2.52 0.84
CA ARG A 230 0.75 2.29 -0.61
C ARG A 230 1.47 3.38 -1.41
N TYR A 231 1.28 4.65 -1.02
CA TYR A 231 1.97 5.78 -1.65
C TYR A 231 3.48 5.65 -1.50
N PHE A 232 3.95 5.33 -0.30
CA PHE A 232 5.35 5.08 -0.04
C PHE A 232 5.91 3.95 -0.92
N VAL A 233 5.31 2.76 -0.87
CA VAL A 233 5.82 1.59 -1.60
C VAL A 233 5.90 1.85 -3.10
N ARG A 234 4.88 2.48 -3.67
CA ARG A 234 4.90 2.83 -5.10
C ARG A 234 5.97 3.84 -5.47
N ALA A 235 6.29 4.78 -4.59
CA ALA A 235 7.33 5.79 -4.84
C ALA A 235 8.75 5.28 -4.58
N ALA A 236 8.92 4.33 -3.65
CA ALA A 236 10.22 3.79 -3.25
C ALA A 236 10.69 2.62 -4.14
N PHE A 237 9.77 1.76 -4.57
CA PHE A 237 10.11 0.50 -5.26
C PHE A 237 9.81 0.51 -6.77
N GLN A 238 9.09 1.51 -7.30
CA GLN A 238 8.96 1.61 -8.76
C GLN A 238 10.19 2.31 -9.35
N PRO A 239 10.79 1.75 -10.40
CA PRO A 239 11.85 2.46 -11.12
C PRO A 239 11.28 3.78 -11.63
N SER A 240 11.98 4.88 -11.36
CA SER A 240 11.65 6.17 -11.95
C SER A 240 11.56 5.99 -13.47
N ARG A 241 10.46 6.41 -14.09
CA ARG A 241 10.27 6.34 -15.56
C ARG A 241 11.29 7.16 -16.37
N PHE A 242 12.28 7.76 -15.70
CA PHE A 242 13.32 8.59 -16.27
C PHE A 242 14.69 8.20 -15.72
N SER A 243 15.22 7.07 -16.15
CA SER A 243 16.65 6.80 -16.15
C SER A 243 17.02 6.41 -17.58
N PHE A 244 17.29 7.43 -18.38
CA PHE A 244 18.08 7.34 -19.62
C PHE A 244 19.42 8.01 -19.37
#